data_74e1635b7bf0f68cae67b6447355a080
#
_entry.id   74e1635b7bf0f68cae67b6447355a080
#
_cell.length_a   1.000
_cell.length_b   1.000
_cell.length_c   1.000
_cell.angle_alpha   90.00
_cell.angle_beta   90.00
_cell.angle_gamma   90.00
#
_symmetry.space_group_name_H-M   'P 1'
#
loop_
_entity.id
_entity.type
_entity.pdbx_description
1 polymer ?
#
loop_
_entity_poly.entity_id
_entity_poly.type
_entity_poly.pdbx_seq_one_letter_code
_entity_poly.pdbx_strand_id
1 'polypeptide(L)'
;MSAPWYDIAAPRAETASELYHENSKRGRSDGIAAPRAAVPAPDYGGLPILALADAVPQTAPPQAAAFRADAGPAPLRAFSDLLAASCRPLAEGDPVEAFVCLNAVEALPRGVAWYEPTAHRLRLLRRDPVMADVERALEASDVVRRSGALIVLAANLDGATAMAGERGYRDALIATGRHLAAMETAAAVAGLRLDAAVAFYDREVDALLFLDGLARSVLAVVAVGPARG
;
A
#
# COMPACT_ATOMS: atom_id res chain seq x y z
N MET A 1 -9.92 -7.34 -50.19
CA MET A 1 -9.21 -8.55 -49.70
C MET A 1 -8.84 -8.27 -48.25
N SER A 2 -9.60 -8.78 -47.29
CA SER A 2 -9.42 -8.59 -45.87
C SER A 2 -8.38 -9.62 -45.39
N ALA A 3 -7.40 -9.19 -44.62
CA ALA A 3 -6.30 -10.02 -44.17
C ALA A 3 -6.80 -11.06 -43.14
N PRO A 4 -6.41 -12.37 -43.28
CA PRO A 4 -7.03 -13.46 -42.53
C PRO A 4 -6.45 -13.71 -41.13
N TRP A 5 -5.77 -12.75 -40.51
CA TRP A 5 -5.05 -12.97 -39.27
C TRP A 5 -5.74 -12.39 -38.02
N TYR A 6 -7.02 -12.02 -38.10
CA TYR A 6 -7.80 -11.54 -36.95
C TYR A 6 -8.80 -12.53 -36.36
N ASP A 7 -8.72 -13.79 -36.76
CA ASP A 7 -9.52 -14.84 -36.14
C ASP A 7 -8.70 -15.54 -35.03
N ILE A 8 -8.19 -14.75 -34.11
CA ILE A 8 -7.68 -15.31 -32.85
C ILE A 8 -8.93 -15.57 -32.03
N ALA A 9 -9.34 -16.83 -31.94
CA ALA A 9 -10.35 -17.27 -30.98
C ALA A 9 -10.00 -16.67 -29.63
N ALA A 10 -10.95 -15.98 -28.98
CA ALA A 10 -10.71 -15.39 -27.66
C ALA A 10 -10.13 -16.48 -26.75
N PRO A 11 -8.94 -16.26 -26.15
CA PRO A 11 -8.34 -17.26 -25.29
C PRO A 11 -9.33 -17.59 -24.18
N ARG A 12 -9.58 -18.88 -23.95
CA ARG A 12 -10.35 -19.31 -22.80
C ARG A 12 -9.48 -19.05 -21.59
N ALA A 13 -9.88 -18.12 -20.74
CA ALA A 13 -9.19 -17.86 -19.48
C ALA A 13 -9.26 -19.13 -18.62
N GLU A 14 -8.11 -19.75 -18.33
CA GLU A 14 -7.99 -20.95 -17.51
C GLU A 14 -7.78 -20.63 -16.04
N THR A 15 -7.32 -19.41 -15.74
CA THR A 15 -7.05 -18.93 -14.39
C THR A 15 -7.81 -17.65 -14.07
N ALA A 16 -8.01 -17.36 -12.78
CA ALA A 16 -8.64 -16.12 -12.34
C ALA A 16 -7.87 -14.87 -12.77
N SER A 17 -6.53 -14.95 -12.86
CA SER A 17 -5.68 -13.86 -13.32
C SER A 17 -5.83 -13.58 -14.81
N GLU A 18 -5.99 -14.61 -15.63
CA GLU A 18 -6.26 -14.48 -17.06
C GLU A 18 -7.65 -13.90 -17.30
N LEU A 19 -8.67 -14.42 -16.59
CA LEU A 19 -10.01 -13.88 -16.64
C LEU A 19 -10.03 -12.41 -16.26
N TYR A 20 -9.33 -12.07 -15.18
CA TYR A 20 -9.18 -10.70 -14.72
C TYR A 20 -8.47 -9.85 -15.78
N HIS A 21 -7.35 -10.32 -16.33
CA HIS A 21 -6.58 -9.60 -17.36
C HIS A 21 -7.43 -9.32 -18.59
N GLU A 22 -8.19 -10.32 -19.07
CA GLU A 22 -9.11 -10.15 -20.21
C GLU A 22 -10.24 -9.17 -19.89
N ASN A 23 -10.88 -9.27 -18.74
CA ASN A 23 -11.96 -8.37 -18.31
C ASN A 23 -11.48 -6.93 -18.07
N SER A 24 -10.19 -6.72 -17.79
CA SER A 24 -9.62 -5.38 -17.60
C SER A 24 -9.20 -4.69 -18.91
N LYS A 25 -9.22 -5.40 -20.05
CA LYS A 25 -8.91 -4.81 -21.36
C LYS A 25 -10.07 -3.95 -21.84
N ARG A 26 -9.74 -2.73 -22.31
CA ARG A 26 -10.70 -1.87 -22.99
C ARG A 26 -10.69 -2.13 -24.50
N GLY A 27 -11.85 -2.48 -25.06
CA GLY A 27 -12.07 -2.45 -26.50
C GLY A 27 -12.33 -1.02 -26.99
N ARG A 28 -12.08 -0.72 -28.27
CA ARG A 28 -12.38 0.61 -28.87
C ARG A 28 -13.87 0.95 -28.86
N SER A 29 -14.73 -0.05 -28.75
CA SER A 29 -16.20 0.05 -28.67
C SER A 29 -16.73 0.24 -27.25
N ASP A 30 -15.89 0.09 -26.23
CA ASP A 30 -16.32 0.21 -24.85
C ASP A 30 -16.53 1.68 -24.52
N GLY A 31 -17.78 2.06 -24.29
CA GLY A 31 -18.14 3.41 -23.85
C GLY A 31 -17.46 3.71 -22.50
N ILE A 32 -17.26 5.00 -22.20
CA ILE A 32 -16.87 5.43 -20.88
C ILE A 32 -18.00 5.03 -19.92
N ALA A 33 -17.73 4.10 -19.00
CA ALA A 33 -18.72 3.73 -17.99
C ALA A 33 -19.15 4.98 -17.22
N ALA A 34 -20.45 5.16 -17.03
CA ALA A 34 -20.93 6.26 -16.20
C ALA A 34 -20.34 6.13 -14.79
N PRO A 35 -19.83 7.24 -14.21
CA PRO A 35 -19.28 7.19 -12.85
C PRO A 35 -20.34 6.66 -11.88
N ARG A 36 -20.04 5.59 -11.16
CA ARG A 36 -20.84 5.17 -10.02
C ARG A 36 -20.56 6.13 -8.86
N ALA A 37 -21.55 6.32 -7.99
CA ALA A 37 -21.34 7.10 -6.80
C ALA A 37 -20.22 6.42 -5.97
N ALA A 38 -19.17 7.19 -5.68
CA ALA A 38 -18.07 6.68 -4.86
C ALA A 38 -18.58 6.34 -3.45
N VAL A 39 -18.16 5.18 -2.93
CA VAL A 39 -18.42 4.86 -1.52
C VAL A 39 -17.59 5.83 -0.68
N PRO A 40 -18.21 6.57 0.27
CA PRO A 40 -17.47 7.49 1.12
C PRO A 40 -16.34 6.77 1.86
N ALA A 41 -15.17 7.40 1.94
CA ALA A 41 -14.11 6.89 2.80
C ALA A 41 -14.58 6.82 4.26
N PRO A 42 -14.13 5.81 5.04
CA PRO A 42 -14.46 5.73 6.45
C PRO A 42 -14.07 7.02 7.18
N ASP A 43 -14.92 7.50 8.08
CA ASP A 43 -14.59 8.63 8.92
C ASP A 43 -13.70 8.17 10.10
N TYR A 44 -12.42 8.47 10.01
CA TYR A 44 -11.46 8.26 11.09
C TYR A 44 -11.33 9.48 12.02
N GLY A 45 -12.18 10.51 11.85
CA GLY A 45 -12.08 11.78 12.56
C GLY A 45 -12.06 11.68 14.08
N GLY A 46 -12.76 10.69 14.66
CA GLY A 46 -12.80 10.41 16.10
C GLY A 46 -11.64 9.58 16.66
N LEU A 47 -10.70 9.11 15.82
CA LEU A 47 -9.61 8.27 16.28
C LEU A 47 -8.46 9.07 16.88
N PRO A 48 -7.70 8.47 17.85
CA PRO A 48 -6.53 9.12 18.43
C PRO A 48 -5.51 9.52 17.36
N ILE A 49 -4.98 10.72 17.46
CA ILE A 49 -3.97 11.26 16.55
C ILE A 49 -2.59 11.00 17.13
N LEU A 50 -1.68 10.45 16.31
CA LEU A 50 -0.26 10.36 16.59
C LEU A 50 0.46 11.42 15.77
N ALA A 51 1.16 12.35 16.44
CA ALA A 51 1.92 13.38 15.76
C ALA A 51 3.15 12.79 15.08
N LEU A 52 3.46 13.27 13.89
CA LEU A 52 4.70 12.96 13.16
C LEU A 52 5.61 14.20 13.17
N ALA A 53 6.90 13.98 13.02
CA ALA A 53 7.86 15.06 12.81
C ALA A 53 7.62 15.73 11.45
N ASP A 54 7.91 17.04 11.34
CA ASP A 54 7.77 17.77 10.08
C ASP A 54 8.64 17.14 8.98
N ALA A 55 8.05 16.91 7.83
CA ALA A 55 8.74 16.28 6.69
C ALA A 55 9.69 17.27 6.00
N VAL A 56 10.87 16.80 5.61
CA VAL A 56 11.83 17.55 4.79
C VAL A 56 11.69 17.15 3.32
N PRO A 57 11.65 18.10 2.38
CA PRO A 57 11.67 17.79 0.95
C PRO A 57 12.96 17.05 0.55
N GLN A 58 12.85 15.98 -0.23
CA GLN A 58 13.98 15.13 -0.61
C GLN A 58 14.43 15.36 -2.05
N THR A 59 15.73 15.28 -2.29
CA THR A 59 16.34 15.32 -3.62
C THR A 59 17.16 14.05 -3.88
N ALA A 60 16.71 13.27 -4.88
CA ALA A 60 17.32 12.09 -5.55
C ALA A 60 17.74 10.82 -4.74
N PRO A 61 17.66 9.62 -5.36
CA PRO A 61 17.70 8.33 -4.67
C PRO A 61 19.10 7.68 -4.60
N PRO A 62 19.46 7.04 -3.49
CA PRO A 62 20.51 6.03 -3.43
C PRO A 62 19.97 4.61 -3.51
N GLN A 63 20.84 3.65 -3.82
CA GLN A 63 20.52 2.23 -3.98
C GLN A 63 20.06 1.55 -2.67
N ALA A 64 19.07 0.66 -2.77
CA ALA A 64 18.56 -0.11 -1.65
C ALA A 64 19.63 -1.03 -1.01
N ALA A 65 19.85 -0.90 0.28
CA ALA A 65 20.72 -1.78 1.05
C ALA A 65 19.96 -3.03 1.54
N ALA A 66 20.59 -4.21 1.53
CA ALA A 66 19.94 -5.47 1.90
C ALA A 66 19.49 -5.54 3.38
N PHE A 67 18.33 -6.16 3.67
CA PHE A 67 17.72 -6.28 5.01
C PHE A 67 18.55 -7.15 5.96
N ARG A 68 18.90 -6.66 7.15
CA ARG A 68 19.53 -7.43 8.24
C ARG A 68 18.87 -7.15 9.59
N ALA A 69 18.83 -8.15 10.41
CA ALA A 69 17.88 -8.48 11.43
C ALA A 69 18.02 -7.82 12.81
N ASP A 70 18.96 -6.94 13.08
CA ASP A 70 19.25 -6.43 14.41
C ASP A 70 18.94 -4.93 14.55
N ALA A 71 17.83 -4.52 13.97
CA ALA A 71 17.47 -3.12 13.97
C ALA A 71 16.74 -2.76 15.28
N GLY A 72 17.29 -1.80 16.00
CA GLY A 72 16.59 -1.07 17.04
C GLY A 72 15.35 -0.34 16.51
N PRO A 73 14.71 0.52 17.32
CA PRO A 73 13.56 1.30 16.88
C PRO A 73 13.90 2.14 15.63
N ALA A 74 12.96 2.22 14.70
CA ALA A 74 13.10 3.13 13.58
C ALA A 74 13.02 4.58 14.08
N PRO A 75 13.97 5.48 13.71
CA PRO A 75 13.92 6.87 14.12
C PRO A 75 12.64 7.55 13.62
N LEU A 76 11.91 8.22 14.51
CA LEU A 76 10.64 8.88 14.18
C LEU A 76 10.78 9.82 12.97
N ARG A 77 11.84 10.61 12.93
CA ARG A 77 12.07 11.57 11.85
C ARG A 77 12.20 10.88 10.50
N ALA A 78 13.05 9.86 10.41
CA ALA A 78 13.28 9.11 9.18
C ALA A 78 12.00 8.40 8.70
N PHE A 79 11.24 7.83 9.63
CA PHE A 79 9.97 7.20 9.34
C PHE A 79 8.90 8.20 8.87
N SER A 80 8.84 9.38 9.49
CA SER A 80 7.95 10.47 9.09
C SER A 80 8.27 10.97 7.67
N ASP A 81 9.56 11.19 7.36
CA ASP A 81 10.01 11.62 6.04
C ASP A 81 9.69 10.57 4.97
N LEU A 82 9.85 9.27 5.26
CA LEU A 82 9.44 8.17 4.39
C LEU A 82 7.95 8.25 4.05
N LEU A 83 7.07 8.37 5.05
CA LEU A 83 5.62 8.47 4.83
C LEU A 83 5.26 9.71 4.00
N ALA A 84 5.86 10.86 4.29
CA ALA A 84 5.60 12.09 3.57
C ALA A 84 6.01 12.02 2.10
N ALA A 85 7.12 11.37 1.80
CA ALA A 85 7.66 11.29 0.46
C ALA A 85 7.01 10.22 -0.41
N SER A 86 6.44 9.17 0.19
CA SER A 86 6.01 7.99 -0.56
C SER A 86 4.55 7.56 -0.35
N CYS A 87 3.87 8.04 0.70
CA CYS A 87 2.51 7.64 1.01
C CYS A 87 1.47 8.75 0.79
N ARG A 88 1.86 9.88 0.23
CA ARG A 88 0.92 10.91 -0.25
C ARG A 88 0.43 10.53 -1.65
N PRO A 89 -0.78 10.96 -2.04
CA PRO A 89 -1.27 10.76 -3.39
C PRO A 89 -0.23 11.22 -4.44
N LEU A 90 0.12 10.34 -5.37
CA LEU A 90 1.11 10.62 -6.42
C LEU A 90 0.49 11.28 -7.65
N ALA A 91 -0.86 11.24 -7.74
CA ALA A 91 -1.65 11.86 -8.80
C ALA A 91 -3.06 12.18 -8.27
N GLU A 92 -3.80 13.00 -9.00
CA GLU A 92 -5.23 13.19 -8.76
C GLU A 92 -5.97 11.86 -8.99
N GLY A 93 -6.86 11.51 -8.05
CA GLY A 93 -7.59 10.24 -8.10
C GLY A 93 -6.77 9.01 -7.75
N ASP A 94 -5.59 9.18 -7.12
CA ASP A 94 -4.78 8.05 -6.64
C ASP A 94 -5.61 7.19 -5.67
N PRO A 95 -5.87 5.90 -5.99
CA PRO A 95 -6.71 5.05 -5.17
C PRO A 95 -5.97 4.45 -3.97
N VAL A 96 -4.65 4.65 -3.85
CA VAL A 96 -3.82 4.00 -2.84
C VAL A 96 -3.87 4.73 -1.52
N GLU A 97 -4.08 3.96 -0.46
CA GLU A 97 -4.07 4.40 0.92
C GLU A 97 -2.98 3.65 1.69
N ALA A 98 -2.37 4.32 2.67
CA ALA A 98 -1.35 3.70 3.50
C ALA A 98 -1.85 3.47 4.93
N PHE A 99 -1.67 2.25 5.41
CA PHE A 99 -1.82 1.88 6.81
C PHE A 99 -0.44 1.53 7.38
N VAL A 100 -0.30 1.61 8.69
CA VAL A 100 0.96 1.34 9.36
C VAL A 100 0.73 0.43 10.56
N CYS A 101 1.41 -0.73 10.57
CA CYS A 101 1.53 -1.55 11.76
C CYS A 101 2.79 -1.12 12.51
N LEU A 102 2.62 -0.35 13.58
CA LEU A 102 3.69 0.18 14.42
C LEU A 102 4.18 -0.89 15.39
N ASN A 103 5.44 -1.29 15.28
CA ASN A 103 6.08 -2.25 16.17
C ASN A 103 7.12 -1.58 17.08
N ALA A 104 8.11 -0.92 16.49
CA ALA A 104 9.19 -0.25 17.22
C ALA A 104 9.61 1.01 16.43
N VAL A 105 8.82 2.07 16.51
CA VAL A 105 9.15 3.41 16.03
C VAL A 105 9.30 4.33 17.23
N GLU A 106 10.35 5.13 17.27
CA GLU A 106 10.62 6.04 18.39
C GLU A 106 9.41 6.92 18.70
N ALA A 107 9.09 7.07 19.98
CA ALA A 107 8.02 7.90 20.51
C ALA A 107 6.59 7.56 20.01
N LEU A 108 6.39 6.49 19.23
CA LEU A 108 5.07 6.05 18.82
C LEU A 108 4.64 4.78 19.58
N PRO A 109 3.35 4.66 19.95
CA PRO A 109 2.83 3.45 20.57
C PRO A 109 2.73 2.32 19.54
N ARG A 110 2.81 1.07 20.00
CA ARG A 110 2.52 -0.10 19.17
C ARG A 110 1.03 -0.14 18.80
N GLY A 111 0.75 -0.60 17.58
CA GLY A 111 -0.62 -0.73 17.10
C GLY A 111 -0.74 -0.59 15.59
N VAL A 112 -1.97 -0.46 15.12
CA VAL A 112 -2.30 -0.22 13.71
C VAL A 112 -2.88 1.17 13.54
N ALA A 113 -2.40 1.92 12.58
CA ALA A 113 -2.85 3.27 12.27
C ALA A 113 -3.09 3.45 10.76
N TRP A 114 -3.99 4.35 10.41
CA TRP A 114 -4.15 4.87 9.06
C TRP A 114 -3.33 6.17 8.91
N TYR A 115 -2.64 6.29 7.79
CA TYR A 115 -1.92 7.52 7.46
C TYR A 115 -2.84 8.52 6.77
N GLU A 116 -2.98 9.71 7.35
CA GLU A 116 -3.73 10.84 6.79
C GLU A 116 -2.76 11.77 6.03
N PRO A 117 -2.71 11.66 4.68
CA PRO A 117 -1.66 12.33 3.92
C PRO A 117 -1.77 13.85 3.90
N THR A 118 -2.99 14.39 3.92
CA THR A 118 -3.25 15.84 3.88
C THR A 118 -2.78 16.56 5.12
N ALA A 119 -2.91 15.91 6.29
CA ALA A 119 -2.50 16.44 7.58
C ALA A 119 -1.16 15.87 8.06
N HIS A 120 -0.55 14.97 7.30
CA HIS A 120 0.70 14.27 7.63
C HIS A 120 0.69 13.72 9.06
N ARG A 121 -0.29 12.87 9.36
CA ARG A 121 -0.46 12.27 10.69
C ARG A 121 -0.97 10.85 10.63
N LEU A 122 -0.78 10.11 11.72
CA LEU A 122 -1.32 8.78 11.91
C LEU A 122 -2.58 8.81 12.76
N ARG A 123 -3.62 8.13 12.33
CA ARG A 123 -4.82 7.88 13.11
C ARG A 123 -4.81 6.45 13.61
N LEU A 124 -4.73 6.29 14.92
CA LEU A 124 -4.62 4.98 15.57
C LEU A 124 -5.96 4.25 15.49
N LEU A 125 -5.98 3.14 14.73
CA LEU A 125 -7.14 2.25 14.56
C LEU A 125 -7.22 1.22 15.69
N ARG A 126 -6.09 0.60 16.03
CA ARG A 126 -5.99 -0.47 17.03
C ARG A 126 -4.72 -0.29 17.86
N ARG A 127 -4.85 -0.49 19.18
CA ARG A 127 -3.69 -0.59 20.08
C ARG A 127 -3.18 -2.03 20.16
N ASP A 128 -1.90 -2.20 20.47
CA ASP A 128 -1.35 -3.50 20.86
C ASP A 128 -2.17 -4.16 21.99
N PRO A 129 -2.35 -5.51 22.03
CA PRO A 129 -1.59 -6.49 21.25
C PRO A 129 -2.26 -6.82 19.88
N VAL A 130 -1.63 -6.44 18.79
CA VAL A 130 -2.07 -6.76 17.42
C VAL A 130 -0.94 -7.38 16.58
N MET A 131 0.31 -7.24 17.03
CA MET A 131 1.47 -7.68 16.24
C MET A 131 1.53 -9.20 16.07
N ALA A 132 1.01 -9.98 17.00
CA ALA A 132 0.90 -11.44 16.83
C ALA A 132 -0.10 -11.82 15.73
N ASP A 133 -1.16 -11.03 15.53
CA ASP A 133 -2.12 -11.22 14.45
C ASP A 133 -1.47 -10.84 13.10
N VAL A 134 -0.70 -9.76 13.08
CA VAL A 134 0.07 -9.33 11.89
C VAL A 134 1.09 -10.41 11.50
N GLU A 135 1.82 -10.98 12.47
CA GLU A 135 2.77 -12.05 12.21
C GLU A 135 2.12 -13.29 11.59
N ARG A 136 0.90 -13.64 12.03
CA ARG A 136 0.16 -14.77 11.46
C ARG A 136 -0.35 -14.50 10.06
N ALA A 137 -0.74 -13.27 9.77
CA ALA A 137 -1.25 -12.87 8.47
C ALA A 137 -0.18 -12.74 7.38
N LEU A 138 1.11 -12.82 7.76
CA LEU A 138 2.24 -12.75 6.84
C LEU A 138 3.05 -14.05 6.86
N GLU A 139 3.41 -14.56 5.69
CA GLU A 139 4.28 -15.75 5.57
C GLU A 139 5.71 -15.47 6.09
N ALA A 140 6.13 -14.22 6.10
CA ALA A 140 7.47 -13.77 6.52
C ALA A 140 7.49 -13.24 7.97
N SER A 141 7.06 -14.04 8.94
CA SER A 141 6.92 -13.63 10.35
C SER A 141 8.21 -13.07 10.98
N ASP A 142 9.39 -13.55 10.56
CA ASP A 142 10.68 -13.05 11.03
C ASP A 142 10.95 -11.59 10.63
N VAL A 143 10.52 -11.22 9.43
CA VAL A 143 10.62 -9.84 8.93
C VAL A 143 9.79 -8.91 9.81
N VAL A 144 8.56 -9.33 10.17
CA VAL A 144 7.66 -8.56 11.04
C VAL A 144 8.32 -8.27 12.39
N ARG A 145 8.84 -9.32 13.05
CA ARG A 145 9.45 -9.17 14.38
C ARG A 145 10.67 -8.24 14.41
N ARG A 146 11.36 -8.13 13.28
CA ARG A 146 12.60 -7.36 13.13
C ARG A 146 12.39 -5.98 12.52
N SER A 147 11.19 -5.69 12.04
CA SER A 147 10.85 -4.37 11.50
C SER A 147 10.47 -3.38 12.61
N GLY A 148 10.79 -2.11 12.40
CA GLY A 148 10.27 -1.01 13.22
C GLY A 148 8.79 -0.78 12.95
N ALA A 149 8.38 -0.94 11.69
CA ALA A 149 6.99 -0.83 11.26
C ALA A 149 6.76 -1.65 9.98
N LEU A 150 5.48 -1.93 9.69
CA LEU A 150 5.04 -2.37 8.36
C LEU A 150 4.17 -1.27 7.78
N ILE A 151 4.45 -0.88 6.54
CA ILE A 151 3.56 -0.03 5.75
C ILE A 151 2.75 -0.95 4.86
N VAL A 152 1.43 -0.86 4.97
CA VAL A 152 0.48 -1.65 4.21
C VAL A 152 -0.20 -0.73 3.22
N LEU A 153 -0.03 -0.99 1.93
CA LEU A 153 -0.69 -0.28 0.86
C LEU A 153 -1.99 -0.99 0.51
N ALA A 154 -3.10 -0.32 0.70
CA ALA A 154 -4.41 -0.76 0.28
C ALA A 154 -4.95 0.16 -0.81
N ALA A 155 -5.83 -0.34 -1.65
CA ALA A 155 -6.48 0.47 -2.66
C ALA A 155 -8.00 0.53 -2.46
N ASN A 156 -8.56 1.70 -2.74
CA ASN A 156 -10.00 1.88 -2.93
C ASN A 156 -10.37 1.42 -4.34
N LEU A 157 -10.65 0.13 -4.46
CA LEU A 157 -10.97 -0.53 -5.74
C LEU A 157 -12.30 -0.06 -6.31
N ASP A 158 -13.30 0.17 -5.46
CA ASP A 158 -14.59 0.74 -5.87
C ASP A 158 -14.42 2.13 -6.47
N GLY A 159 -13.63 2.98 -5.82
CA GLY A 159 -13.31 4.31 -6.34
C GLY A 159 -12.58 4.24 -7.67
N ALA A 160 -11.59 3.37 -7.79
CA ALA A 160 -10.82 3.19 -9.01
C ALA A 160 -11.70 2.66 -10.17
N THR A 161 -12.55 1.66 -9.89
CA THR A 161 -13.48 1.12 -10.91
C THR A 161 -14.61 2.08 -11.24
N ALA A 162 -15.07 2.90 -10.30
CA ALA A 162 -16.04 3.96 -10.58
C ALA A 162 -15.47 5.01 -11.55
N MET A 163 -14.17 5.30 -11.47
CA MET A 163 -13.50 6.27 -12.35
C MET A 163 -13.13 5.69 -13.72
N ALA A 164 -12.64 4.46 -13.78
CA ALA A 164 -12.02 3.88 -14.97
C ALA A 164 -12.64 2.55 -15.43
N GLY A 165 -13.79 2.14 -14.87
CA GLY A 165 -14.40 0.84 -15.16
C GLY A 165 -13.48 -0.30 -14.68
N GLU A 166 -13.57 -1.46 -15.32
CA GLU A 166 -12.73 -2.64 -14.99
C GLU A 166 -11.22 -2.34 -15.08
N ARG A 167 -10.83 -1.31 -15.79
CA ARG A 167 -9.44 -0.87 -15.86
C ARG A 167 -8.94 -0.28 -14.55
N GLY A 168 -9.84 0.22 -13.69
CA GLY A 168 -9.49 0.83 -12.40
C GLY A 168 -8.66 -0.07 -11.49
N TYR A 169 -8.91 -1.37 -11.50
CA TYR A 169 -8.06 -2.30 -10.75
C TYR A 169 -6.61 -2.32 -11.27
N ARG A 170 -6.41 -2.34 -12.60
CA ARG A 170 -5.07 -2.26 -13.19
C ARG A 170 -4.38 -0.94 -12.81
N ASP A 171 -5.12 0.15 -12.86
CA ASP A 171 -4.60 1.46 -12.48
C ASP A 171 -4.22 1.50 -11.00
N ALA A 172 -4.99 0.83 -10.12
CA ALA A 172 -4.65 0.66 -8.69
C ALA A 172 -3.35 -0.13 -8.49
N LEU A 173 -3.15 -1.23 -9.23
CA LEU A 173 -1.90 -2.00 -9.16
C LEU A 173 -0.69 -1.18 -9.63
N ILE A 174 -0.85 -0.41 -10.72
CA ILE A 174 0.21 0.48 -11.22
C ILE A 174 0.51 1.58 -10.20
N ALA A 175 -0.51 2.19 -9.60
CA ALA A 175 -0.35 3.20 -8.57
C ALA A 175 0.40 2.63 -7.35
N THR A 176 0.03 1.42 -6.89
CA THR A 176 0.72 0.72 -5.80
C THR A 176 2.20 0.51 -6.13
N GLY A 177 2.53 0.07 -7.35
CA GLY A 177 3.92 -0.07 -7.79
C GLY A 177 4.70 1.26 -7.78
N ARG A 178 4.04 2.37 -8.12
CA ARG A 178 4.65 3.71 -8.03
C ARG A 178 4.92 4.12 -6.59
N HIS A 179 4.02 3.82 -5.66
CA HIS A 179 4.24 4.04 -4.23
C HIS A 179 5.41 3.21 -3.72
N LEU A 180 5.52 1.93 -4.11
CA LEU A 180 6.65 1.08 -3.74
C LEU A 180 7.98 1.66 -4.23
N ALA A 181 8.06 2.11 -5.47
CA ALA A 181 9.27 2.74 -6.02
C ALA A 181 9.62 4.06 -5.29
N ALA A 182 8.60 4.86 -4.95
CA ALA A 182 8.79 6.07 -4.15
C ALA A 182 9.29 5.75 -2.73
N MET A 183 8.77 4.66 -2.11
CA MET A 183 9.24 4.19 -0.80
C MET A 183 10.71 3.77 -0.84
N GLU A 184 11.13 2.99 -1.84
CA GLU A 184 12.52 2.57 -1.99
C GLU A 184 13.46 3.77 -2.05
N THR A 185 13.09 4.76 -2.87
CA THR A 185 13.82 6.01 -3.00
C THR A 185 13.90 6.78 -1.69
N ALA A 186 12.74 6.99 -1.03
CA ALA A 186 12.65 7.75 0.19
C ALA A 186 13.38 7.07 1.37
N ALA A 187 13.27 5.75 1.49
CA ALA A 187 13.94 4.99 2.54
C ALA A 187 15.45 5.09 2.43
N ALA A 188 15.99 4.98 1.21
CA ALA A 188 17.41 5.09 0.97
C ALA A 188 17.96 6.46 1.41
N VAL A 189 17.22 7.56 1.13
CA VAL A 189 17.58 8.92 1.58
C VAL A 189 17.46 9.06 3.10
N ALA A 190 16.42 8.48 3.69
CA ALA A 190 16.16 8.56 5.13
C ALA A 190 17.07 7.63 5.99
N GLY A 191 17.95 6.84 5.37
CA GLY A 191 18.76 5.84 6.08
C GLY A 191 17.90 4.70 6.66
N LEU A 192 16.75 4.41 6.03
CA LEU A 192 15.90 3.30 6.36
C LEU A 192 16.08 2.16 5.36
N ARG A 193 15.63 0.98 5.77
CA ARG A 193 15.61 -0.22 4.94
C ARG A 193 14.18 -0.66 4.73
N LEU A 194 13.93 -1.17 3.52
CA LEU A 194 12.66 -1.76 3.15
C LEU A 194 12.84 -3.22 2.77
N ASP A 195 11.82 -4.02 3.08
CA ASP A 195 11.62 -5.34 2.53
C ASP A 195 10.14 -5.46 2.13
N ALA A 196 9.88 -5.62 0.84
CA ALA A 196 8.53 -5.75 0.32
C ALA A 196 8.08 -7.21 0.48
N ALA A 197 7.29 -7.50 1.49
CA ALA A 197 6.65 -8.78 1.68
C ALA A 197 5.41 -8.84 0.78
N VAL A 198 5.50 -9.58 -0.32
CA VAL A 198 4.37 -9.78 -1.24
C VAL A 198 3.49 -10.95 -0.78
N ALA A 199 4.05 -11.90 -0.03
CA ALA A 199 3.34 -13.09 0.44
C ALA A 199 2.63 -12.82 1.78
N PHE A 200 1.32 -12.66 1.71
CA PHE A 200 0.44 -12.48 2.87
C PHE A 200 -0.92 -13.11 2.60
N TYR A 201 -1.67 -13.38 3.67
CA TYR A 201 -3.04 -13.87 3.59
C TYR A 201 -4.00 -12.67 3.50
N ASP A 202 -4.45 -12.35 2.29
CA ASP A 202 -5.21 -11.14 1.96
C ASP A 202 -6.35 -10.88 2.96
N ARG A 203 -7.22 -11.88 3.19
CA ARG A 203 -8.38 -11.73 4.09
C ARG A 203 -8.00 -11.44 5.53
N GLU A 204 -6.85 -11.95 5.98
CA GLU A 204 -6.40 -11.72 7.34
C GLU A 204 -5.84 -10.30 7.49
N VAL A 205 -5.08 -9.83 6.51
CA VAL A 205 -4.55 -8.46 6.52
C VAL A 205 -5.67 -7.45 6.31
N ASP A 206 -6.61 -7.69 5.40
CA ASP A 206 -7.80 -6.85 5.22
C ASP A 206 -8.59 -6.72 6.54
N ALA A 207 -8.84 -7.84 7.23
CA ALA A 207 -9.56 -7.85 8.51
C ALA A 207 -8.80 -7.08 9.62
N LEU A 208 -7.48 -7.14 9.66
CA LEU A 208 -6.66 -6.36 10.60
C LEU A 208 -6.85 -4.85 10.42
N LEU A 209 -7.11 -4.41 9.20
CA LEU A 209 -7.26 -3.01 8.81
C LEU A 209 -8.72 -2.57 8.71
N PHE A 210 -9.69 -3.44 9.04
CA PHE A 210 -11.13 -3.21 8.87
C PHE A 210 -11.53 -2.96 7.41
N LEU A 211 -10.84 -3.60 6.47
CA LEU A 211 -11.20 -3.58 5.05
C LEU A 211 -12.09 -4.78 4.72
N ASP A 212 -12.94 -4.62 3.70
CA ASP A 212 -13.87 -5.67 3.26
C ASP A 212 -13.26 -6.65 2.25
N GLY A 213 -12.08 -6.33 1.70
CA GLY A 213 -11.37 -7.13 0.71
C GLY A 213 -12.02 -7.13 -0.68
N LEU A 214 -13.02 -6.28 -0.92
CA LEU A 214 -13.73 -6.11 -2.19
C LEU A 214 -13.71 -4.67 -2.67
N ALA A 215 -14.39 -3.77 -1.95
CA ALA A 215 -14.36 -2.35 -2.26
C ALA A 215 -13.00 -1.72 -1.91
N ARG A 216 -12.37 -2.24 -0.87
CA ARG A 216 -11.03 -1.85 -0.43
C ARG A 216 -10.25 -3.09 -0.03
N SER A 217 -9.04 -3.25 -0.56
CA SER A 217 -8.19 -4.41 -0.29
C SER A 217 -6.72 -4.05 -0.26
N VAL A 218 -5.96 -4.82 0.50
CA VAL A 218 -4.51 -4.72 0.59
C VAL A 218 -3.88 -5.22 -0.70
N LEU A 219 -2.93 -4.47 -1.22
CA LEU A 219 -2.18 -4.81 -2.43
C LEU A 219 -0.69 -5.05 -2.17
N ALA A 220 -0.12 -4.47 -1.12
CA ALA A 220 1.27 -4.69 -0.77
C ALA A 220 1.53 -4.46 0.72
N VAL A 221 2.50 -5.18 1.26
CA VAL A 221 3.02 -5.00 2.62
C VAL A 221 4.53 -4.79 2.55
N VAL A 222 5.01 -3.73 3.20
CA VAL A 222 6.43 -3.33 3.19
C VAL A 222 6.93 -3.23 4.63
N ALA A 223 7.93 -4.03 4.96
CA ALA A 223 8.61 -3.92 6.24
C ALA A 223 9.64 -2.79 6.21
N VAL A 224 9.68 -2.00 7.28
CA VAL A 224 10.54 -0.83 7.44
C VAL A 224 11.37 -0.97 8.72
N GLY A 225 12.67 -0.74 8.61
CA GLY A 225 13.56 -0.72 9.76
C GLY A 225 14.74 0.22 9.54
N PRO A 226 15.55 0.53 10.57
CA PRO A 226 16.75 1.34 10.40
C PRO A 226 17.77 0.62 9.53
N ALA A 227 18.46 1.36 8.67
CA ALA A 227 19.68 0.87 8.05
C ALA A 227 20.80 0.81 9.12
N ARG A 228 21.69 -0.18 9.05
CA ARG A 228 22.90 -0.15 9.88
C ARG A 228 23.81 0.99 9.43
N GLY A 229 24.30 1.75 10.40
CA GLY A 229 25.46 2.60 10.20
C GLY A 229 26.72 1.75 9.96
#